data_1dc312f7c8fd6376b0d07e0989b5098f
#
_entry.id   1dc312f7c8fd6376b0d07e0989b5098f
#
_cell.length_a   1.000
_cell.length_b   1.000
_cell.length_c   1.000
_cell.angle_alpha   90.00
_cell.angle_beta   90.00
_cell.angle_gamma   90.00
#
_symmetry.space_group_name_H-M   'P 1'
#
loop_
_entity.id
_entity.type
_entity.pdbx_description
1 polymer ?
#
loop_
_entity_poly.entity_id
_entity_poly.type
_entity_poly.pdbx_seq_one_letter_code
_entity_poly.pdbx_strand_id
1 'polypeptide(L)'
;MINFTTCMLIIVGGIGYIVWWDLIRVLSLIKKQGLQCFKRLTMHSKIAIWMTVFLILSGTVAFFVLEYNNPLTIGEETLFNKLQISFFQSVTTRTAGFATVPQENLTNASAMVSMIFMFVGGSPVGTAGGVKTVTIAVLLITASSMIKNKNEITVFNRSIHQKAVKKAITVFSMSFTIMMVSSILLALVTDAPLVDILYETVSATATVGLTRNLTATLNIWGKLIIIVTMYLGRVGPISLALVLNTKKEKWNTVKTPYEEISVG
;
A
#
# COMPACT_ATOMS: atom_id res chain seq x y z
N MET A 1 1.35 16.24 21.11
CA MET A 1 1.58 17.14 19.96
C MET A 1 2.46 16.51 18.89
N ILE A 2 3.65 16.02 19.22
CA ILE A 2 4.60 15.45 18.23
C ILE A 2 3.95 14.36 17.36
N ASN A 3 3.26 13.37 17.94
CA ASN A 3 2.62 12.28 17.21
C ASN A 3 1.58 12.78 16.19
N PHE A 4 0.79 13.78 16.54
CA PHE A 4 -0.21 14.34 15.62
C PHE A 4 0.45 15.08 14.45
N THR A 5 1.48 15.88 14.72
CA THR A 5 2.24 16.58 13.68
C THR A 5 2.90 15.59 12.72
N THR A 6 3.52 14.52 13.26
CA THR A 6 4.12 13.45 12.46
C THR A 6 3.09 12.76 11.57
N CYS A 7 1.92 12.39 12.11
CA CYS A 7 0.83 11.81 11.32
C CYS A 7 0.40 12.73 10.18
N MET A 8 0.24 14.02 10.43
CA MET A 8 -0.15 14.99 9.40
C MET A 8 0.90 15.06 8.28
N LEU A 9 2.20 15.11 8.63
CA LEU A 9 3.28 15.13 7.64
C LEU A 9 3.30 13.85 6.80
N ILE A 10 3.09 12.68 7.41
CA ILE A 10 3.02 11.40 6.69
C ILE A 10 1.85 11.38 5.72
N ILE A 11 0.66 11.80 6.16
CA ILE A 11 -0.55 11.84 5.32
C ILE A 11 -0.33 12.79 4.15
N VAL A 12 0.16 14.00 4.42
CA VAL A 12 0.42 15.04 3.40
C VAL A 12 1.44 14.55 2.36
N GLY A 13 2.54 13.94 2.81
CA GLY A 13 3.58 13.37 1.92
C GLY A 13 3.11 12.14 1.14
N GLY A 14 2.22 11.32 1.75
CA GLY A 14 1.73 10.06 1.17
C GLY A 14 0.62 10.22 0.14
N ILE A 15 -0.05 11.37 0.07
CA ILE A 15 -1.15 11.61 -0.89
C ILE A 15 -0.65 11.74 -2.34
N GLY A 16 0.59 12.16 -2.55
CA GLY A 16 1.19 12.34 -3.87
C GLY A 16 0.93 13.73 -4.48
N TYR A 17 1.95 14.24 -5.20
CA TYR A 17 1.91 15.63 -5.68
C TYR A 17 0.85 15.89 -6.74
N ILE A 18 0.47 14.90 -7.56
CA ILE A 18 -0.59 15.05 -8.57
C ILE A 18 -1.93 15.42 -7.89
N VAL A 19 -2.22 14.78 -6.74
CA VAL A 19 -3.44 15.09 -5.97
C VAL A 19 -3.35 16.49 -5.38
N TRP A 20 -2.16 16.91 -4.92
CA TRP A 20 -1.96 18.28 -4.42
C TRP A 20 -2.19 19.33 -5.50
N TRP A 21 -1.64 19.15 -6.71
CA TRP A 21 -1.89 20.06 -7.84
C TRP A 21 -3.37 20.15 -8.17
N ASP A 22 -4.08 19.01 -8.16
CA ASP A 22 -5.52 18.98 -8.45
C ASP A 22 -6.32 19.66 -7.34
N LEU A 23 -5.95 19.46 -6.07
CA LEU A 23 -6.55 20.15 -4.93
C LEU A 23 -6.35 21.67 -5.00
N ILE A 24 -5.12 22.14 -5.24
CA ILE A 24 -4.83 23.58 -5.36
C ILE A 24 -5.65 24.20 -6.50
N ARG A 25 -5.73 23.52 -7.65
CA ARG A 25 -6.54 23.95 -8.78
C ARG A 25 -8.02 24.08 -8.41
N VAL A 26 -8.56 23.09 -7.70
CA VAL A 26 -9.98 23.09 -7.30
C VAL A 26 -10.25 24.09 -6.17
N LEU A 27 -9.33 24.22 -5.20
CA LEU A 27 -9.45 25.20 -4.12
C LEU A 27 -9.48 26.66 -4.64
N SER A 28 -8.75 26.96 -5.72
CA SER A 28 -8.83 28.29 -6.34
C SER A 28 -10.22 28.64 -6.86
N LEU A 29 -11.08 27.66 -7.09
CA LEU A 29 -12.46 27.82 -7.55
C LEU A 29 -13.48 27.93 -6.40
N ILE A 30 -13.08 27.70 -5.15
CA ILE A 30 -13.97 27.74 -3.97
C ILE A 30 -14.71 29.09 -3.87
N LYS A 31 -13.98 30.19 -4.08
CA LYS A 31 -14.58 31.53 -4.01
C LYS A 31 -15.72 31.75 -5.01
N LYS A 32 -15.71 31.02 -6.16
CA LYS A 32 -16.74 31.16 -7.23
C LYS A 32 -17.85 30.11 -7.12
N GLN A 33 -17.60 28.91 -6.62
CA GLN A 33 -18.52 27.77 -6.72
C GLN A 33 -18.79 27.07 -5.38
N GLY A 34 -18.23 27.55 -4.27
CA GLY A 34 -18.36 26.92 -2.95
C GLY A 34 -17.88 25.46 -2.95
N LEU A 35 -18.47 24.63 -2.10
CA LEU A 35 -18.10 23.22 -1.93
C LEU A 35 -18.35 22.33 -3.16
N GLN A 36 -19.12 22.82 -4.15
CA GLN A 36 -19.36 22.06 -5.39
C GLN A 36 -18.10 21.91 -6.27
N CYS A 37 -17.08 22.73 -6.03
CA CYS A 37 -15.80 22.65 -6.74
C CYS A 37 -15.12 21.27 -6.55
N PHE A 38 -15.32 20.55 -5.41
CA PHE A 38 -14.77 19.23 -5.19
C PHE A 38 -15.28 18.16 -6.17
N LYS A 39 -16.46 18.38 -6.80
CA LYS A 39 -16.94 17.50 -7.87
C LYS A 39 -16.04 17.52 -9.10
N ARG A 40 -15.24 18.58 -9.28
CA ARG A 40 -14.33 18.77 -10.41
C ARG A 40 -12.96 18.11 -10.22
N LEU A 41 -12.69 17.49 -9.06
CA LEU A 41 -11.49 16.69 -8.88
C LEU A 41 -11.41 15.59 -9.94
N THR A 42 -10.20 15.31 -10.40
CA THR A 42 -9.95 14.19 -11.31
C THR A 42 -10.34 12.87 -10.66
N MET A 43 -10.67 11.86 -11.47
CA MET A 43 -10.99 10.51 -10.98
C MET A 43 -9.83 9.95 -10.13
N HIS A 44 -8.60 10.18 -10.57
CA HIS A 44 -7.40 9.76 -9.85
C HIS A 44 -7.35 10.35 -8.44
N SER A 45 -7.52 11.66 -8.31
CA SER A 45 -7.48 12.34 -7.00
C SER A 45 -8.61 11.88 -6.08
N LYS A 46 -9.83 11.69 -6.61
CA LYS A 46 -10.94 11.13 -5.83
C LYS A 46 -10.61 9.75 -5.28
N ILE A 47 -10.14 8.84 -6.12
CA ILE A 47 -9.78 7.48 -5.69
C ILE A 47 -8.66 7.52 -4.65
N ALA A 48 -7.61 8.31 -4.88
CA ALA A 48 -6.47 8.43 -3.97
C ALA A 48 -6.90 8.94 -2.58
N ILE A 49 -7.72 9.98 -2.53
CA ILE A 49 -8.23 10.55 -1.26
C ILE A 49 -9.16 9.56 -0.55
N TRP A 50 -10.14 8.98 -1.25
CA TRP A 50 -11.07 8.02 -0.67
C TRP A 50 -10.35 6.79 -0.10
N MET A 51 -9.41 6.22 -0.86
CA MET A 51 -8.62 5.08 -0.39
C MET A 51 -7.73 5.45 0.81
N THR A 52 -7.16 6.65 0.81
CA THR A 52 -6.37 7.14 1.93
C THR A 52 -7.20 7.23 3.21
N VAL A 53 -8.36 7.87 3.15
CA VAL A 53 -9.27 8.01 4.29
C VAL A 53 -9.77 6.64 4.75
N PHE A 54 -10.18 5.79 3.81
CA PHE A 54 -10.67 4.44 4.11
C PHE A 54 -9.59 3.60 4.83
N LEU A 55 -8.35 3.58 4.32
CA LEU A 55 -7.27 2.81 4.93
C LEU A 55 -6.90 3.34 6.32
N ILE A 56 -6.85 4.66 6.51
CA ILE A 56 -6.55 5.24 7.81
C ILE A 56 -7.65 4.88 8.83
N LEU A 57 -8.92 5.06 8.46
CA LEU A 57 -10.02 4.79 9.38
C LEU A 57 -10.15 3.29 9.70
N SER A 58 -10.11 2.43 8.67
CA SER A 58 -10.20 0.98 8.88
C SER A 58 -9.01 0.44 9.66
N GLY A 59 -7.79 0.94 9.41
CA GLY A 59 -6.61 0.59 10.17
C GLY A 59 -6.69 1.04 11.63
N THR A 60 -7.13 2.28 11.86
CA THR A 60 -7.33 2.79 13.24
C THR A 60 -8.30 1.92 14.03
N VAL A 61 -9.44 1.57 13.42
CA VAL A 61 -10.43 0.70 14.07
C VAL A 61 -9.86 -0.70 14.31
N ALA A 62 -9.17 -1.27 13.31
CA ALA A 62 -8.59 -2.60 13.43
C ALA A 62 -7.55 -2.66 14.57
N PHE A 63 -6.58 -1.75 14.62
CA PHE A 63 -5.59 -1.71 15.70
C PHE A 63 -6.21 -1.42 17.05
N PHE A 64 -7.19 -0.52 17.13
CA PHE A 64 -7.90 -0.23 18.35
C PHE A 64 -8.59 -1.47 18.93
N VAL A 65 -9.29 -2.24 18.09
CA VAL A 65 -10.03 -3.44 18.53
C VAL A 65 -9.08 -4.58 18.90
N LEU A 66 -8.05 -4.83 18.06
CA LEU A 66 -7.15 -5.97 18.23
C LEU A 66 -6.17 -5.81 19.39
N GLU A 67 -5.75 -4.57 19.68
CA GLU A 67 -4.80 -4.28 20.76
C GLU A 67 -5.46 -3.77 22.05
N TYR A 68 -6.79 -3.63 22.07
CA TYR A 68 -7.52 -2.99 23.18
C TYR A 68 -7.15 -3.51 24.56
N ASN A 69 -6.97 -4.82 24.69
CA ASN A 69 -6.66 -5.53 25.95
C ASN A 69 -5.19 -5.95 26.06
N ASN A 70 -4.33 -5.58 25.10
CA ASN A 70 -2.92 -5.97 25.15
C ASN A 70 -2.12 -5.04 26.08
N PRO A 71 -1.69 -5.50 27.27
CA PRO A 71 -0.99 -4.67 28.25
C PRO A 71 0.39 -4.24 27.78
N LEU A 72 1.00 -4.98 26.84
CA LEU A 72 2.34 -4.68 26.29
C LEU A 72 2.32 -3.55 25.24
N THR A 73 1.13 -3.12 24.79
CA THR A 73 0.98 -2.09 23.76
C THR A 73 0.12 -0.93 24.23
N ILE A 74 -1.20 -1.10 24.20
CA ILE A 74 -2.15 0.00 24.53
C ILE A 74 -3.10 -0.34 25.71
N GLY A 75 -3.04 -1.57 26.23
CA GLY A 75 -4.03 -2.06 27.22
C GLY A 75 -4.17 -1.20 28.47
N GLU A 76 -3.08 -0.65 29.00
CA GLU A 76 -3.06 0.15 30.22
C GLU A 76 -3.28 1.66 29.96
N GLU A 77 -3.36 2.07 28.71
CA GLU A 77 -3.50 3.46 28.31
C GLU A 77 -4.94 3.99 28.47
N THR A 78 -5.08 5.30 28.61
CA THR A 78 -6.40 5.95 28.59
C THR A 78 -7.07 5.80 27.23
N LEU A 79 -8.40 5.84 27.18
CA LEU A 79 -9.17 5.64 25.94
C LEU A 79 -8.76 6.61 24.83
N PHE A 80 -8.44 7.85 25.18
CA PHE A 80 -7.95 8.84 24.23
C PHE A 80 -6.56 8.47 23.67
N ASN A 81 -5.64 8.04 24.54
CA ASN A 81 -4.32 7.59 24.14
C ASN A 81 -4.39 6.33 23.29
N LYS A 82 -5.25 5.35 23.65
CA LYS A 82 -5.50 4.15 22.82
C LYS A 82 -5.90 4.53 21.40
N LEU A 83 -6.83 5.45 21.25
CA LEU A 83 -7.27 5.93 19.94
C LEU A 83 -6.15 6.64 19.18
N GLN A 84 -5.38 7.49 19.85
CA GLN A 84 -4.27 8.22 19.25
C GLN A 84 -3.15 7.29 18.79
N ILE A 85 -2.77 6.28 19.58
CA ILE A 85 -1.75 5.28 19.23
C ILE A 85 -2.23 4.41 18.08
N SER A 86 -3.48 3.95 18.10
CA SER A 86 -4.07 3.17 17.00
C SER A 86 -4.13 3.96 15.69
N PHE A 87 -4.46 5.25 15.76
CA PHE A 87 -4.41 6.15 14.62
C PHE A 87 -2.98 6.30 14.09
N PHE A 88 -2.01 6.51 14.99
CA PHE A 88 -0.60 6.60 14.60
C PHE A 88 -0.13 5.31 13.93
N GLN A 89 -0.46 4.14 14.50
CA GLN A 89 -0.09 2.83 13.95
C GLN A 89 -0.69 2.64 12.55
N SER A 90 -1.95 3.04 12.33
CA SER A 90 -2.57 3.00 11.01
C SER A 90 -1.88 3.91 9.99
N VAL A 91 -1.44 5.10 10.41
CA VAL A 91 -0.76 6.05 9.52
C VAL A 91 0.67 5.61 9.22
N THR A 92 1.41 5.09 10.22
CA THR A 92 2.82 4.71 10.05
C THR A 92 3.01 3.51 9.13
N THR A 93 2.05 2.56 9.09
CA THR A 93 2.08 1.42 8.15
C THR A 93 2.08 1.87 6.69
N ARG A 94 1.68 3.11 6.40
CA ARG A 94 1.68 3.68 5.05
C ARG A 94 3.06 4.22 4.65
N THR A 95 4.08 3.40 4.79
CA THR A 95 5.49 3.61 4.39
C THR A 95 6.19 4.76 5.12
N ALA A 96 5.88 4.95 6.41
CA ALA A 96 6.54 5.95 7.25
C ALA A 96 7.60 5.35 8.19
N GLY A 97 7.32 4.18 8.78
CA GLY A 97 8.29 3.42 9.57
C GLY A 97 8.55 3.94 10.99
N PHE A 98 7.75 4.89 11.48
CA PHE A 98 7.85 5.35 12.86
C PHE A 98 7.04 4.46 13.80
N ALA A 99 7.58 4.08 14.94
CA ALA A 99 6.91 3.26 15.94
C ALA A 99 6.64 4.06 17.21
N THR A 100 5.41 4.02 17.71
CA THR A 100 5.02 4.54 19.04
C THR A 100 4.87 3.43 20.07
N VAL A 101 4.74 2.19 19.59
CA VAL A 101 4.72 0.96 20.39
C VAL A 101 5.71 -0.04 19.85
N PRO A 102 6.32 -0.90 20.68
CA PRO A 102 7.20 -1.96 20.22
C PRO A 102 6.43 -2.91 19.29
N GLN A 103 6.87 -3.05 18.04
CA GLN A 103 6.16 -3.85 17.04
C GLN A 103 6.23 -5.35 17.34
N GLU A 104 7.23 -5.79 18.08
CA GLU A 104 7.41 -7.16 18.58
C GLU A 104 6.31 -7.59 19.54
N ASN A 105 5.73 -6.62 20.28
CA ASN A 105 4.68 -6.85 21.26
C ASN A 105 3.26 -6.83 20.67
N LEU A 106 3.12 -6.55 19.38
CA LEU A 106 1.83 -6.64 18.71
C LEU A 106 1.31 -8.08 18.71
N THR A 107 0.00 -8.24 18.90
CA THR A 107 -0.64 -9.54 18.70
C THR A 107 -0.41 -10.05 17.27
N ASN A 108 -0.43 -11.37 17.07
CA ASN A 108 -0.25 -11.95 15.74
C ASN A 108 -1.32 -11.44 14.76
N ALA A 109 -2.56 -11.20 15.23
CA ALA A 109 -3.62 -10.62 14.42
C ALA A 109 -3.29 -9.19 13.97
N SER A 110 -2.81 -8.34 14.89
CA SER A 110 -2.36 -6.99 14.58
C SER A 110 -1.15 -6.97 13.66
N ALA A 111 -0.22 -7.91 13.82
CA ALA A 111 0.92 -8.04 12.93
C ALA A 111 0.47 -8.40 11.50
N MET A 112 -0.48 -9.33 11.34
CA MET A 112 -1.05 -9.67 10.03
C MET A 112 -1.79 -8.48 9.39
N VAL A 113 -2.57 -7.76 10.16
CA VAL A 113 -3.25 -6.54 9.70
C VAL A 113 -2.22 -5.49 9.28
N SER A 114 -1.16 -5.29 10.09
CA SER A 114 -0.05 -4.39 9.74
C SER A 114 0.58 -4.78 8.40
N MET A 115 0.85 -6.06 8.15
CA MET A 115 1.41 -6.54 6.88
C MET A 115 0.51 -6.19 5.69
N ILE A 116 -0.81 -6.35 5.82
CA ILE A 116 -1.77 -5.97 4.76
C ILE A 116 -1.71 -4.47 4.49
N PHE A 117 -1.73 -3.63 5.54
CA PHE A 117 -1.67 -2.17 5.39
C PHE A 117 -0.31 -1.68 4.88
N MET A 118 0.80 -2.32 5.28
CA MET A 118 2.14 -2.04 4.77
C MET A 118 2.25 -2.36 3.28
N PHE A 119 1.71 -3.50 2.84
CA PHE A 119 1.72 -3.90 1.44
C PHE A 119 0.95 -2.90 0.56
N VAL A 120 -0.14 -2.32 1.09
CA VAL A 120 -0.89 -1.22 0.45
C VAL A 120 -0.25 0.11 0.85
N GLY A 121 0.78 0.52 0.14
CA GLY A 121 1.52 1.75 0.41
C GLY A 121 0.73 3.05 0.20
N GLY A 122 1.42 4.13 -0.13
CA GLY A 122 0.79 5.43 -0.38
C GLY A 122 0.24 5.60 -1.80
N SER A 123 -0.17 6.82 -2.12
CA SER A 123 -0.70 7.16 -3.44
C SER A 123 0.41 7.24 -4.50
N PRO A 124 0.06 7.07 -5.79
CA PRO A 124 1.03 7.22 -6.88
C PRO A 124 1.68 8.60 -6.88
N VAL A 125 2.95 8.61 -7.30
CA VAL A 125 3.76 9.84 -7.43
C VAL A 125 3.90 10.59 -6.09
N GLY A 126 3.93 9.84 -5.00
CA GLY A 126 4.30 10.30 -3.66
C GLY A 126 5.62 9.68 -3.23
N THR A 127 6.05 10.00 -2.02
CA THR A 127 7.30 9.48 -1.41
C THR A 127 7.17 8.03 -0.96
N ALA A 128 5.95 7.52 -0.78
CA ALA A 128 5.65 6.20 -0.29
C ALA A 128 6.05 5.08 -1.28
N GLY A 129 6.54 3.95 -0.79
CA GLY A 129 6.81 2.73 -1.56
C GLY A 129 5.60 1.80 -1.68
N GLY A 130 5.84 0.51 -1.86
CA GLY A 130 4.82 -0.53 -1.92
C GLY A 130 3.86 -0.43 -3.09
N VAL A 131 2.83 -1.30 -3.09
CA VAL A 131 1.74 -1.26 -4.06
C VAL A 131 0.88 -0.03 -3.81
N LYS A 132 0.70 0.80 -4.84
CA LYS A 132 0.01 2.09 -4.68
C LYS A 132 -1.48 1.91 -4.36
N THR A 133 -2.04 2.81 -3.52
CA THR A 133 -3.46 2.80 -3.15
C THR A 133 -4.39 2.75 -4.36
N VAL A 134 -4.08 3.54 -5.41
CA VAL A 134 -4.88 3.55 -6.65
C VAL A 134 -4.80 2.21 -7.38
N THR A 135 -3.67 1.50 -7.32
CA THR A 135 -3.52 0.16 -7.92
C THR A 135 -4.48 -0.83 -7.26
N ILE A 136 -4.49 -0.87 -5.92
CA ILE A 136 -5.43 -1.72 -5.17
C ILE A 136 -6.89 -1.31 -5.42
N ALA A 137 -7.19 -0.01 -5.45
CA ALA A 137 -8.52 0.48 -5.78
C ALA A 137 -9.00 -0.02 -7.15
N VAL A 138 -8.14 0.09 -8.17
CA VAL A 138 -8.46 -0.39 -9.53
C VAL A 138 -8.74 -1.90 -9.53
N LEU A 139 -7.94 -2.70 -8.81
CA LEU A 139 -8.16 -4.15 -8.71
C LEU A 139 -9.48 -4.49 -8.01
N LEU A 140 -9.78 -3.84 -6.88
CA LEU A 140 -11.04 -4.06 -6.15
C LEU A 140 -12.27 -3.64 -6.96
N ILE A 141 -12.19 -2.52 -7.66
CA ILE A 141 -13.27 -2.04 -8.53
C ILE A 141 -13.47 -2.99 -9.71
N THR A 142 -12.38 -3.48 -10.32
CA THR A 142 -12.44 -4.45 -11.40
C THR A 142 -13.09 -5.75 -10.92
N ALA A 143 -12.66 -6.30 -9.79
CA ALA A 143 -13.27 -7.49 -9.21
C ALA A 143 -14.77 -7.29 -8.90
N SER A 144 -15.11 -6.15 -8.29
CA SER A 144 -16.53 -5.81 -8.02
C SER A 144 -17.37 -5.64 -9.29
N SER A 145 -16.78 -5.10 -10.37
CA SER A 145 -17.44 -4.93 -11.66
C SER A 145 -17.71 -6.29 -12.32
N MET A 146 -16.74 -7.21 -12.24
CA MET A 146 -16.87 -8.58 -12.75
C MET A 146 -17.95 -9.38 -12.00
N ILE A 147 -17.96 -9.33 -10.66
CA ILE A 147 -18.99 -9.98 -9.84
C ILE A 147 -20.40 -9.47 -10.21
N LYS A 148 -20.51 -8.19 -10.56
CA LYS A 148 -21.77 -7.56 -10.96
C LYS A 148 -22.12 -7.70 -12.44
N ASN A 149 -21.36 -8.50 -13.21
CA ASN A 149 -21.50 -8.71 -14.65
C ASN A 149 -21.65 -7.41 -15.45
N LYS A 150 -20.87 -6.37 -15.09
CA LYS A 150 -20.87 -5.10 -15.83
C LYS A 150 -19.93 -5.18 -17.02
N ASN A 151 -20.37 -4.79 -18.19
CA ASN A 151 -19.56 -4.74 -19.41
C ASN A 151 -18.40 -3.70 -19.32
N GLU A 152 -18.57 -2.66 -18.51
CA GLU A 152 -17.56 -1.63 -18.33
C GLU A 152 -17.23 -1.41 -16.85
N ILE A 153 -15.94 -1.15 -16.59
CA ILE A 153 -15.45 -0.81 -15.26
C ILE A 153 -15.63 0.70 -15.06
N THR A 154 -16.74 1.10 -14.45
CA THR A 154 -17.08 2.52 -14.26
C THR A 154 -16.97 2.97 -12.80
N VAL A 155 -16.37 4.16 -12.58
CA VAL A 155 -16.26 4.82 -11.27
C VAL A 155 -16.50 6.32 -11.45
N PHE A 156 -17.31 6.91 -10.58
CA PHE A 156 -17.66 8.34 -10.65
C PHE A 156 -18.11 8.79 -12.05
N ASN A 157 -18.94 7.98 -12.73
CA ASN A 157 -19.44 8.18 -14.09
C ASN A 157 -18.34 8.26 -15.17
N ARG A 158 -17.20 7.61 -14.96
CA ARG A 158 -16.11 7.49 -15.93
C ARG A 158 -15.64 6.05 -16.03
N SER A 159 -15.30 5.58 -17.23
CA SER A 159 -14.75 4.24 -17.43
C SER A 159 -13.24 4.19 -17.17
N ILE A 160 -12.77 3.06 -16.62
CA ILE A 160 -11.35 2.78 -16.45
C ILE A 160 -10.84 2.05 -17.68
N HIS A 161 -9.78 2.55 -18.29
CA HIS A 161 -9.21 1.94 -19.48
C HIS A 161 -8.55 0.59 -19.14
N GLN A 162 -8.73 -0.45 -20.00
CA GLN A 162 -8.17 -1.79 -19.79
C GLN A 162 -6.65 -1.80 -19.59
N LYS A 163 -5.90 -0.87 -20.23
CA LYS A 163 -4.47 -0.72 -20.01
C LYS A 163 -4.12 -0.43 -18.53
N ALA A 164 -4.95 0.34 -17.83
CA ALA A 164 -4.74 0.64 -16.42
C ALA A 164 -4.96 -0.62 -15.55
N VAL A 165 -5.95 -1.44 -15.89
CA VAL A 165 -6.22 -2.71 -15.20
C VAL A 165 -5.05 -3.69 -15.39
N LYS A 166 -4.60 -3.90 -16.64
CA LYS A 166 -3.43 -4.76 -16.92
C LYS A 166 -2.20 -4.29 -16.15
N LYS A 167 -1.93 -2.98 -16.14
CA LYS A 167 -0.83 -2.40 -15.38
C LYS A 167 -0.97 -2.65 -13.87
N ALA A 168 -2.19 -2.52 -13.32
CA ALA A 168 -2.45 -2.76 -11.91
C ALA A 168 -2.19 -4.23 -11.52
N ILE A 169 -2.65 -5.18 -12.35
CA ILE A 169 -2.40 -6.61 -12.15
C ILE A 169 -0.89 -6.91 -12.19
N THR A 170 -0.17 -6.39 -13.19
CA THR A 170 1.28 -6.59 -13.31
C THR A 170 2.03 -6.08 -12.08
N VAL A 171 1.72 -4.86 -11.62
CA VAL A 171 2.37 -4.28 -10.42
C VAL A 171 2.11 -5.13 -9.19
N PHE A 172 0.87 -5.52 -8.97
CA PHE A 172 0.48 -6.34 -7.83
C PHE A 172 1.19 -7.70 -7.85
N SER A 173 1.12 -8.41 -8.98
CA SER A 173 1.73 -9.75 -9.13
C SER A 173 3.24 -9.70 -8.95
N MET A 174 3.94 -8.72 -9.53
CA MET A 174 5.39 -8.57 -9.36
C MET A 174 5.77 -8.24 -7.91
N SER A 175 5.06 -7.31 -7.26
CA SER A 175 5.34 -6.98 -5.86
C SER A 175 5.11 -8.18 -4.94
N PHE A 176 4.03 -8.93 -5.19
CA PHE A 176 3.71 -10.13 -4.44
C PHE A 176 4.77 -11.23 -4.65
N THR A 177 5.22 -11.43 -5.89
CA THR A 177 6.29 -12.40 -6.21
C THR A 177 7.60 -12.02 -5.52
N ILE A 178 8.02 -10.74 -5.56
CA ILE A 178 9.23 -10.27 -4.88
C ILE A 178 9.11 -10.55 -3.36
N MET A 179 7.99 -10.21 -2.76
CA MET A 179 7.73 -10.46 -1.34
C MET A 179 7.85 -11.95 -1.00
N MET A 180 7.17 -12.82 -1.76
CA MET A 180 7.18 -14.27 -1.52
C MET A 180 8.58 -14.88 -1.69
N VAL A 181 9.29 -14.55 -2.77
CA VAL A 181 10.65 -15.04 -3.00
C VAL A 181 11.58 -14.59 -1.89
N SER A 182 11.52 -13.31 -1.49
CA SER A 182 12.33 -12.79 -0.39
C SER A 182 12.02 -13.46 0.94
N SER A 183 10.74 -13.77 1.21
CA SER A 183 10.34 -14.49 2.43
C SER A 183 10.90 -15.90 2.47
N ILE A 184 10.85 -16.63 1.35
CA ILE A 184 11.42 -17.98 1.24
C ILE A 184 12.93 -17.94 1.44
N LEU A 185 13.62 -17.02 0.76
CA LEU A 185 15.08 -16.88 0.91
C LEU A 185 15.48 -16.52 2.35
N LEU A 186 14.72 -15.65 3.01
CA LEU A 186 14.98 -15.27 4.40
C LEU A 186 14.72 -16.44 5.35
N ALA A 187 13.69 -17.25 5.11
CA ALA A 187 13.38 -18.45 5.90
C ALA A 187 14.46 -19.53 5.77
N LEU A 188 15.19 -19.60 4.65
CA LEU A 188 16.30 -20.54 4.48
C LEU A 188 17.56 -20.14 5.27
N VAL A 189 17.66 -18.87 5.66
CA VAL A 189 18.89 -18.31 6.27
C VAL A 189 18.70 -17.98 7.75
N THR A 190 17.46 -18.01 8.26
CA THR A 190 17.13 -17.67 9.66
C THR A 190 16.07 -18.61 10.22
N ASP A 191 16.22 -19.00 11.49
CA ASP A 191 15.26 -19.84 12.24
C ASP A 191 14.18 -19.02 12.96
N ALA A 192 13.91 -17.79 12.49
CA ALA A 192 12.92 -16.91 13.10
C ALA A 192 11.47 -17.39 12.85
N PRO A 193 10.51 -16.99 13.68
CA PRO A 193 9.10 -17.28 13.46
C PRO A 193 8.61 -16.75 12.10
N LEU A 194 7.76 -17.52 11.43
CA LEU A 194 7.24 -17.16 10.09
C LEU A 194 6.57 -15.77 10.05
N VAL A 195 5.88 -15.41 11.14
CA VAL A 195 5.22 -14.08 11.24
C VAL A 195 6.25 -12.95 11.19
N ASP A 196 7.40 -13.10 11.84
CA ASP A 196 8.45 -12.10 11.88
C ASP A 196 9.17 -12.00 10.53
N ILE A 197 9.42 -13.16 9.87
CA ILE A 197 9.97 -13.22 8.51
C ILE A 197 9.06 -12.51 7.52
N LEU A 198 7.75 -12.80 7.53
CA LEU A 198 6.77 -12.17 6.65
C LEU A 198 6.64 -10.67 6.94
N TYR A 199 6.62 -10.29 8.21
CA TYR A 199 6.55 -8.88 8.62
C TYR A 199 7.74 -8.09 8.08
N GLU A 200 8.94 -8.62 8.22
CA GLU A 200 10.19 -8.00 7.76
C GLU A 200 10.22 -7.87 6.24
N THR A 201 9.88 -8.95 5.51
CA THR A 201 9.92 -8.95 4.04
C THR A 201 8.82 -8.08 3.42
N VAL A 202 7.62 -8.03 4.02
CA VAL A 202 6.56 -7.09 3.61
C VAL A 202 7.02 -5.65 3.85
N SER A 203 7.58 -5.36 5.02
CA SER A 203 8.09 -4.04 5.36
C SER A 203 9.22 -3.62 4.40
N ALA A 204 10.13 -4.53 4.06
CA ALA A 204 11.21 -4.28 3.10
C ALA A 204 10.67 -4.05 1.68
N THR A 205 9.79 -4.92 1.17
CA THR A 205 9.19 -4.80 -0.17
C THR A 205 8.36 -3.53 -0.32
N ALA A 206 7.60 -3.18 0.70
CA ALA A 206 6.80 -1.96 0.71
C ALA A 206 7.60 -0.71 1.11
N THR A 207 8.87 -0.86 1.47
CA THR A 207 9.78 0.22 1.95
C THR A 207 9.19 1.00 3.13
N VAL A 208 8.61 0.31 4.12
CA VAL A 208 7.98 0.92 5.29
C VAL A 208 9.00 1.23 6.37
N GLY A 209 9.83 0.25 6.74
CA GLY A 209 10.86 0.41 7.78
C GLY A 209 10.43 -0.03 9.18
N LEU A 210 9.25 -0.62 9.35
CA LEU A 210 8.84 -1.25 10.60
C LEU A 210 9.47 -2.65 10.70
N THR A 211 9.93 -3.03 11.89
CA THR A 211 10.47 -4.34 12.19
C THR A 211 9.95 -4.87 13.53
N ARG A 212 9.79 -6.18 13.64
CA ARG A 212 9.52 -6.88 14.91
C ARG A 212 10.82 -7.33 15.57
N ASN A 213 11.86 -6.50 15.49
CA ASN A 213 13.20 -6.72 16.02
C ASN A 213 14.03 -7.82 15.30
N LEU A 214 13.52 -8.36 14.18
CA LEU A 214 14.23 -9.40 13.41
C LEU A 214 15.49 -8.84 12.72
N THR A 215 15.44 -7.62 12.18
CA THR A 215 16.59 -7.01 11.46
C THR A 215 17.89 -7.02 12.29
N ALA A 216 17.78 -6.79 13.61
CA ALA A 216 18.94 -6.74 14.50
C ALA A 216 19.64 -8.10 14.65
N THR A 217 18.87 -9.20 14.59
CA THR A 217 19.35 -10.57 14.80
C THR A 217 19.82 -11.26 13.51
N LEU A 218 19.54 -10.68 12.34
CA LEU A 218 19.90 -11.25 11.05
C LEU A 218 21.42 -11.35 10.86
N ASN A 219 21.82 -12.48 10.29
CA ASN A 219 23.18 -12.70 9.80
C ASN A 219 23.44 -11.85 8.51
N ILE A 220 24.66 -11.87 8.01
CA ILE A 220 25.06 -11.11 6.81
C ILE A 220 24.20 -11.47 5.60
N TRP A 221 23.89 -12.73 5.38
CA TRP A 221 23.08 -13.19 4.25
C TRP A 221 21.63 -12.69 4.34
N GLY A 222 21.02 -12.76 5.54
CA GLY A 222 19.70 -12.21 5.79
C GLY A 222 19.64 -10.69 5.53
N LYS A 223 20.64 -9.94 6.00
CA LYS A 223 20.74 -8.51 5.74
C LYS A 223 20.87 -8.20 4.25
N LEU A 224 21.65 -8.96 3.49
CA LEU A 224 21.77 -8.79 2.03
C LEU A 224 20.45 -9.05 1.32
N ILE A 225 19.71 -10.10 1.69
CA ILE A 225 18.38 -10.40 1.14
C ILE A 225 17.44 -9.20 1.37
N ILE A 226 17.39 -8.66 2.59
CA ILE A 226 16.56 -7.51 2.92
C ILE A 226 16.97 -6.26 2.14
N ILE A 227 18.27 -5.95 2.02
CA ILE A 227 18.77 -4.82 1.23
C ILE A 227 18.33 -4.91 -0.23
N VAL A 228 18.49 -6.09 -0.86
CA VAL A 228 18.05 -6.32 -2.23
C VAL A 228 16.53 -6.17 -2.35
N THR A 229 15.77 -6.71 -1.41
CA THR A 229 14.32 -6.59 -1.37
C THR A 229 13.87 -5.13 -1.26
N MET A 230 14.49 -4.34 -0.37
CA MET A 230 14.23 -2.90 -0.24
C MET A 230 14.52 -2.14 -1.53
N TYR A 231 15.64 -2.46 -2.19
CA TYR A 231 15.99 -1.85 -3.47
C TYR A 231 14.98 -2.16 -4.57
N LEU A 232 14.59 -3.44 -4.72
CA LEU A 232 13.56 -3.87 -5.66
C LEU A 232 12.20 -3.22 -5.38
N GLY A 233 11.80 -3.11 -4.11
CA GLY A 233 10.58 -2.43 -3.70
C GLY A 233 10.60 -0.93 -4.03
N ARG A 234 11.77 -0.29 -3.90
CA ARG A 234 11.92 1.16 -4.15
C ARG A 234 11.96 1.53 -5.63
N VAL A 235 12.70 0.77 -6.44
CA VAL A 235 12.77 0.97 -7.90
C VAL A 235 11.39 0.79 -8.54
N GLY A 236 10.57 -0.05 -7.94
CA GLY A 236 9.20 -0.34 -8.36
C GLY A 236 9.13 -1.39 -9.47
N PRO A 237 8.11 -2.26 -9.40
CA PRO A 237 8.00 -3.40 -10.30
C PRO A 237 7.83 -3.02 -11.78
N ILE A 238 7.25 -1.85 -12.08
CA ILE A 238 7.10 -1.39 -13.48
C ILE A 238 8.46 -1.03 -14.09
N SER A 239 9.32 -0.34 -13.34
CA SER A 239 10.66 0.03 -13.82
C SER A 239 11.49 -1.22 -14.08
N LEU A 240 11.40 -2.23 -13.21
CA LEU A 240 12.02 -3.53 -13.43
C LEU A 240 11.49 -4.22 -14.68
N ALA A 241 10.16 -4.24 -14.88
CA ALA A 241 9.56 -4.82 -16.07
C ALA A 241 10.02 -4.12 -17.37
N LEU A 242 10.20 -2.80 -17.34
CA LEU A 242 10.69 -2.04 -18.50
C LEU A 242 12.16 -2.35 -18.80
N VAL A 243 13.00 -2.49 -17.78
CA VAL A 243 14.42 -2.85 -17.94
C VAL A 243 14.56 -4.27 -18.52
N LEU A 244 13.74 -5.22 -18.06
CA LEU A 244 13.75 -6.59 -18.55
C LEU A 244 13.16 -6.74 -19.96
N ASN A 245 12.23 -5.85 -20.34
CA ASN A 245 11.57 -5.87 -21.63
C ASN A 245 12.26 -4.95 -22.64
N THR A 246 13.50 -5.27 -22.98
CA THR A 246 14.30 -4.53 -23.99
C THR A 246 13.90 -4.81 -25.44
N LYS A 247 13.03 -5.77 -25.69
CA LYS A 247 12.55 -6.08 -27.05
C LYS A 247 11.46 -5.10 -27.44
N LYS A 248 11.74 -4.22 -28.41
CA LYS A 248 10.69 -3.46 -29.12
C LYS A 248 9.72 -4.48 -29.72
N GLU A 249 8.45 -4.43 -29.34
CA GLU A 249 7.40 -5.16 -30.06
C GLU A 249 7.47 -4.76 -31.52
N LYS A 250 7.82 -5.72 -32.40
CA LYS A 250 7.58 -5.55 -33.85
C LYS A 250 6.07 -5.43 -34.01
N TRP A 251 5.63 -4.41 -34.71
CA TRP A 251 4.22 -4.24 -35.05
C TRP A 251 3.74 -5.51 -35.77
N ASN A 252 3.02 -6.37 -35.03
CA ASN A 252 2.35 -7.51 -35.61
C ASN A 252 1.09 -6.99 -36.31
N THR A 253 1.14 -6.98 -37.64
CA THR A 253 0.00 -6.66 -38.50
C THR A 253 -1.06 -7.77 -38.51
N VAL A 254 -0.70 -8.96 -38.05
CA VAL A 254 -1.60 -10.12 -38.00
C VAL A 254 -2.10 -10.30 -36.54
N LYS A 255 -3.41 -10.25 -36.36
CA LYS A 255 -4.04 -10.60 -35.06
C LYS A 255 -4.07 -12.11 -34.92
N THR A 256 -3.55 -12.64 -33.81
CA THR A 256 -3.71 -14.05 -33.44
C THR A 256 -5.18 -14.37 -33.18
N PRO A 257 -5.71 -15.54 -33.57
CA PRO A 257 -7.07 -15.95 -33.23
C PRO A 257 -7.26 -16.06 -31.72
N TYR A 258 -8.49 -15.80 -31.27
CA TYR A 258 -8.87 -15.95 -29.87
C TYR A 258 -9.26 -17.41 -29.61
N GLU A 259 -8.76 -17.95 -28.49
CA GLU A 259 -9.17 -19.22 -27.93
C GLU A 259 -9.65 -18.98 -26.51
N GLU A 260 -10.81 -19.55 -26.15
CA GLU A 260 -11.37 -19.42 -24.81
C GLU A 260 -10.66 -20.37 -23.85
N ILE A 261 -10.10 -19.81 -22.79
CA ILE A 261 -9.47 -20.57 -21.71
C ILE A 261 -10.42 -20.51 -20.50
N SER A 262 -10.78 -21.68 -19.99
CA SER A 262 -11.57 -21.78 -18.75
C SER A 262 -10.71 -21.29 -17.58
N VAL A 263 -11.15 -20.20 -16.96
CA VAL A 263 -10.52 -19.64 -15.76
C VAL A 263 -11.55 -19.76 -14.63
N GLY A 264 -11.47 -20.86 -13.86
CA GLY A 264 -12.14 -21.12 -12.59
C GLY A 264 -13.64 -20.82 -12.48
#